data_4185b475014a814f3ee54d3c87a30866
#
_entry.id   4185b475014a814f3ee54d3c87a30866
#
_cell.length_a   1.000
_cell.length_b   1.000
_cell.length_c   1.000
_cell.angle_alpha   90.00
_cell.angle_beta   90.00
_cell.angle_gamma   90.00
#
_symmetry.space_group_name_H-M   'P 1'
#
loop_
_entity.id
_entity.type
_entity.pdbx_description
1 polymer ?
#
loop_
_entity_poly.entity_id
_entity_poly.type
_entity_poly.pdbx_seq_one_letter_code
_entity_poly.pdbx_strand_id
1 'polypeptide(L)'
;MQSLAAEQFLPRVDRKFDRDNLHNVSENEKHILIMNGWFCHNPVDCFPPSDSIVPVFVGFHLYGEKTQDLLTPQCIEYFKKHGPIGCRDRRTMELLAEKGIDSFYSKCLTITFPKRTKEPVNGKVFIVDADTIPIPQSLYEGAIHVTHSVEDLFGDEVKAALAKKLLELYRDEGSLVITTRLHCALPCISVGLPVIFFGDSSDSRISLLKDLNVQINRMPNKYLRGIYRFVNEVPRNREWGKRFRKVCVPVFMRYVDWNPSPIDIKQEKEHLIDATRDLIAQKISLSESIKS
;
A
#
# COMPACT_ATOMS: atom_id res chain seq x y z
N MET A 1 3.03 -3.26 5.92
CA MET A 1 3.54 -3.31 4.54
C MET A 1 4.39 -2.10 4.15
N GLN A 2 3.93 -0.85 4.32
CA GLN A 2 4.70 0.34 3.91
C GLN A 2 6.02 0.49 4.68
N SER A 3 6.01 0.29 5.99
CA SER A 3 7.23 0.30 6.82
C SER A 3 8.21 -0.81 6.45
N LEU A 4 7.72 -2.03 6.19
CA LEU A 4 8.56 -3.14 5.72
C LEU A 4 9.21 -2.85 4.36
N ALA A 5 8.51 -2.13 3.49
CA ALA A 5 9.07 -1.72 2.20
C ALA A 5 10.19 -0.69 2.38
N ALA A 6 10.03 0.26 3.30
CA ALA A 6 11.05 1.25 3.63
C ALA A 6 12.29 0.61 4.32
N GLU A 7 12.07 -0.38 5.17
CA GLU A 7 13.12 -1.11 5.90
C GLU A 7 14.17 -1.74 4.96
N GLN A 8 13.76 -2.15 3.74
CA GLN A 8 14.67 -2.74 2.74
C GLN A 8 15.82 -1.80 2.30
N PHE A 9 15.68 -0.50 2.50
CA PHE A 9 16.63 0.52 2.08
C PHE A 9 17.55 1.00 3.21
N LEU A 10 17.39 0.45 4.39
CA LEU A 10 18.22 0.80 5.56
C LEU A 10 19.17 -0.35 5.88
N PRO A 11 20.44 -0.08 6.21
CA PRO A 11 21.39 -1.13 6.63
C PRO A 11 20.93 -1.81 7.93
N ARG A 12 20.25 -1.05 8.79
CA ARG A 12 19.58 -1.50 10.02
C ARG A 12 18.49 -0.52 10.41
N VAL A 13 17.54 -0.97 11.20
CA VAL A 13 16.52 -0.13 11.82
C VAL A 13 16.91 0.08 13.29
N ASP A 14 17.37 1.29 13.62
CA ASP A 14 17.76 1.62 15.00
C ASP A 14 16.53 1.97 15.84
N ARG A 15 15.55 2.65 15.22
CA ARG A 15 14.33 3.11 15.90
C ARG A 15 13.14 3.15 14.97
N LYS A 16 11.96 2.90 15.53
CA LYS A 16 10.66 3.11 14.88
C LYS A 16 9.98 4.31 15.50
N PHE A 17 9.38 5.13 14.67
CA PHE A 17 8.66 6.33 15.09
C PHE A 17 7.17 6.18 14.79
N ASP A 18 6.35 6.66 15.70
CA ASP A 18 4.94 6.87 15.44
C ASP A 18 4.78 8.06 14.48
N ARG A 19 4.18 7.80 13.31
CA ARG A 19 3.96 8.81 12.26
C ARG A 19 3.07 9.96 12.74
N ASP A 20 2.21 9.70 13.73
CA ASP A 20 1.26 10.67 14.24
C ASP A 20 1.83 11.52 15.38
N ASN A 21 3.15 11.36 15.69
CA ASN A 21 3.84 12.07 16.76
C ASN A 21 5.28 12.49 16.40
N LEU A 22 5.54 12.81 15.13
CA LEU A 22 6.90 13.08 14.65
C LEU A 22 7.47 14.41 15.14
N HIS A 23 6.64 15.38 15.48
CA HIS A 23 7.08 16.67 15.96
C HIS A 23 7.64 16.61 17.39
N ASN A 24 7.23 15.62 18.19
CA ASN A 24 7.68 15.43 19.56
C ASN A 24 8.91 14.51 19.69
N VAL A 25 9.60 14.20 18.60
CA VAL A 25 10.81 13.40 18.63
C VAL A 25 11.94 14.21 19.25
N SER A 26 12.64 13.63 20.25
CA SER A 26 13.75 14.27 20.95
C SER A 26 14.87 14.70 20.01
N GLU A 27 15.44 15.88 20.24
CA GLU A 27 16.45 16.54 19.40
C GLU A 27 17.90 16.11 19.65
N ASN A 28 18.13 15.15 20.55
CA ASN A 28 19.49 14.77 20.95
C ASN A 28 20.31 14.08 19.85
N GLU A 29 19.63 13.47 18.88
CA GLU A 29 20.26 12.73 17.79
C GLU A 29 19.54 12.98 16.47
N LYS A 30 20.27 12.91 15.34
CA LYS A 30 19.66 12.97 14.01
C LYS A 30 19.26 11.59 13.54
N HIS A 31 18.06 11.48 12.98
CA HIS A 31 17.49 10.24 12.48
C HIS A 31 17.09 10.39 11.01
N ILE A 32 17.59 9.53 10.15
CA ILE A 32 17.09 9.43 8.77
C ILE A 32 15.80 8.64 8.80
N LEU A 33 14.72 9.25 8.33
CA LEU A 33 13.39 8.65 8.28
C LEU A 33 12.87 8.57 6.85
N ILE A 34 12.65 7.35 6.34
CA ILE A 34 12.00 7.15 5.04
C ILE A 34 10.49 7.34 5.22
N MET A 35 9.96 8.39 4.61
CA MET A 35 8.55 8.78 4.72
C MET A 35 7.74 8.20 3.56
N ASN A 36 7.47 6.88 3.63
CA ASN A 36 6.66 6.14 2.67
C ASN A 36 5.27 5.91 3.24
N GLY A 37 4.34 6.84 3.04
CA GLY A 37 3.02 6.70 3.63
C GLY A 37 2.12 7.92 3.58
N TRP A 38 1.02 7.79 4.33
CA TRP A 38 0.04 8.83 4.57
C TRP A 38 0.23 9.40 5.97
N PHE A 39 0.42 10.71 6.05
CA PHE A 39 0.75 11.44 7.27
C PHE A 39 -0.32 12.49 7.65
N CYS A 40 -1.54 12.36 7.08
CA CYS A 40 -2.64 13.29 7.33
C CYS A 40 -3.62 12.80 8.42
N HIS A 41 -3.26 11.77 9.20
CA HIS A 41 -4.15 11.28 10.27
C HIS A 41 -4.18 12.29 11.43
N ASN A 42 -3.01 12.70 11.90
CA ASN A 42 -2.85 13.73 12.93
C ASN A 42 -1.79 14.76 12.51
N PRO A 43 -2.07 15.66 11.52
CA PRO A 43 -1.07 16.57 10.99
C PRO A 43 -0.53 17.56 12.02
N VAL A 44 -1.29 17.93 13.02
CA VAL A 44 -0.88 18.86 14.08
C VAL A 44 0.30 18.34 14.87
N ASP A 45 0.34 17.02 15.17
CA ASP A 45 1.41 16.36 15.91
C ASP A 45 2.44 15.66 14.99
N CYS A 46 2.25 15.76 13.67
CA CYS A 46 3.07 15.09 12.67
C CYS A 46 3.97 16.07 11.92
N PHE A 47 3.48 17.26 11.60
CA PHE A 47 4.16 18.23 10.74
C PHE A 47 4.19 19.66 11.29
N PRO A 48 5.34 20.33 11.08
CA PRO A 48 6.59 19.73 10.63
C PRO A 48 7.15 18.76 11.67
N PRO A 49 7.79 17.67 11.24
CA PRO A 49 8.58 16.83 12.17
C PRO A 49 9.66 17.61 12.91
N SER A 50 10.07 17.09 14.07
CA SER A 50 11.22 17.62 14.82
C SER A 50 12.45 17.78 13.93
N ASP A 51 13.27 18.80 14.19
CA ASP A 51 14.54 19.02 13.48
C ASP A 51 15.53 17.84 13.59
N SER A 52 15.33 16.93 14.55
CA SER A 52 16.10 15.68 14.63
C SER A 52 15.77 14.70 13.49
N ILE A 53 14.65 14.86 12.81
CA ILE A 53 14.27 14.02 11.69
C ILE A 53 14.84 14.59 10.39
N VAL A 54 15.64 13.78 9.70
CA VAL A 54 16.11 14.01 8.32
C VAL A 54 15.22 13.18 7.40
N PRO A 55 14.20 13.77 6.76
CA PRO A 55 13.24 13.01 6.01
C PRO A 55 13.77 12.64 4.62
N VAL A 56 13.50 11.42 4.21
CA VAL A 56 13.61 10.94 2.83
C VAL A 56 12.19 10.69 2.33
N PHE A 57 11.67 11.59 1.52
CA PHE A 57 10.31 11.48 1.00
C PHE A 57 10.27 10.59 -0.23
N VAL A 58 9.69 9.38 -0.08
CA VAL A 58 9.43 8.44 -1.17
C VAL A 58 8.11 7.75 -0.92
N GLY A 59 7.17 7.87 -1.84
CA GLY A 59 5.83 7.33 -1.65
C GLY A 59 4.99 8.13 -0.65
N PHE A 60 5.32 9.40 -0.46
CA PHE A 60 4.56 10.33 0.37
C PHE A 60 3.18 10.60 -0.24
N HIS A 61 2.16 10.72 0.60
CA HIS A 61 0.78 10.79 0.12
C HIS A 61 -0.06 11.77 0.93
N LEU A 62 -0.70 12.68 0.23
CA LEU A 62 -1.70 13.61 0.76
C LEU A 62 -3.10 13.16 0.35
N TYR A 63 -3.96 12.91 1.32
CA TYR A 63 -5.34 12.49 1.06
C TYR A 63 -6.26 12.79 2.23
N GLY A 64 -7.49 13.18 1.92
CA GLY A 64 -8.53 13.43 2.90
C GLY A 64 -8.63 14.91 3.31
N GLU A 65 -9.56 15.19 4.22
CA GLU A 65 -9.94 16.54 4.64
C GLU A 65 -8.79 17.30 5.31
N LYS A 66 -7.93 16.60 6.06
CA LYS A 66 -6.79 17.19 6.77
C LYS A 66 -5.57 17.48 5.87
N THR A 67 -5.66 17.28 4.56
CA THR A 67 -4.58 17.62 3.63
C THR A 67 -4.18 19.09 3.73
N GLN A 68 -5.13 19.99 3.94
CA GLN A 68 -4.86 21.43 4.04
C GLN A 68 -4.02 21.78 5.28
N ASP A 69 -4.11 21.00 6.35
CA ASP A 69 -3.30 21.20 7.56
C ASP A 69 -1.81 20.95 7.31
N LEU A 70 -1.48 20.14 6.29
CA LEU A 70 -0.11 19.92 5.80
C LEU A 70 0.34 20.93 4.74
N LEU A 71 -0.50 21.85 4.35
CA LEU A 71 -0.19 22.90 3.37
C LEU A 71 -0.19 24.31 4.01
N THR A 72 0.06 24.40 5.31
CA THR A 72 0.33 25.64 6.01
C THR A 72 1.65 26.27 5.55
N PRO A 73 1.86 27.59 5.71
CA PRO A 73 3.14 28.22 5.35
C PRO A 73 4.35 27.52 5.97
N GLN A 74 4.27 27.12 7.24
CA GLN A 74 5.33 26.41 7.95
C GLN A 74 5.64 25.04 7.34
N CYS A 75 4.61 24.25 7.01
CA CYS A 75 4.79 22.96 6.36
C CYS A 75 5.34 23.10 4.95
N ILE A 76 4.90 24.11 4.20
CA ILE A 76 5.41 24.40 2.84
C ILE A 76 6.91 24.70 2.89
N GLU A 77 7.36 25.54 3.82
CA GLU A 77 8.78 25.84 4.00
C GLU A 77 9.57 24.59 4.41
N TYR A 78 9.02 23.75 5.27
CA TYR A 78 9.61 22.47 5.63
C TYR A 78 9.77 21.55 4.41
N PHE A 79 8.73 21.39 3.59
CA PHE A 79 8.81 20.59 2.37
C PHE A 79 9.84 21.14 1.37
N LYS A 80 9.90 22.48 1.17
CA LYS A 80 10.90 23.12 0.33
C LYS A 80 12.32 22.86 0.82
N LYS A 81 12.55 22.97 2.12
CA LYS A 81 13.86 22.72 2.76
C LYS A 81 14.31 21.26 2.56
N HIS A 82 13.37 20.32 2.60
CA HIS A 82 13.67 18.89 2.62
C HIS A 82 13.38 18.16 1.30
N GLY A 83 12.99 18.89 0.25
CA GLY A 83 12.77 18.31 -1.07
C GLY A 83 14.02 17.64 -1.67
N PRO A 84 13.85 17.03 -2.85
CA PRO A 84 12.59 16.82 -3.56
C PRO A 84 11.67 15.83 -2.86
N ILE A 85 10.34 15.98 -3.08
CA ILE A 85 9.32 15.13 -2.44
C ILE A 85 8.85 14.05 -3.42
N GLY A 86 9.20 12.79 -3.15
CA GLY A 86 8.71 11.64 -3.92
C GLY A 86 7.27 11.29 -3.54
N CYS A 87 6.34 11.54 -4.45
CA CYS A 87 4.91 11.39 -4.25
C CYS A 87 4.41 10.00 -4.69
N ARG A 88 3.52 9.41 -3.90
CA ARG A 88 2.92 8.11 -4.21
C ARG A 88 1.98 8.14 -5.40
N ASP A 89 1.30 9.25 -5.61
CA ASP A 89 0.32 9.47 -6.65
C ASP A 89 0.44 10.87 -7.26
N ARG A 90 -0.10 11.01 -8.49
CA ARG A 90 0.00 12.25 -9.27
C ARG A 90 -0.71 13.42 -8.61
N ARG A 91 -1.84 13.17 -7.93
CA ARG A 91 -2.60 14.23 -7.24
C ARG A 91 -1.80 14.86 -6.12
N THR A 92 -1.09 14.04 -5.33
CA THR A 92 -0.16 14.56 -4.30
C THR A 92 0.95 15.40 -4.93
N MET A 93 1.55 14.93 -6.03
CA MET A 93 2.59 15.67 -6.74
C MET A 93 2.07 17.04 -7.25
N GLU A 94 0.89 17.06 -7.86
CA GLU A 94 0.26 18.28 -8.37
C GLU A 94 -0.01 19.30 -7.25
N LEU A 95 -0.58 18.84 -6.11
CA LEU A 95 -0.85 19.68 -4.95
C LEU A 95 0.41 20.33 -4.36
N LEU A 96 1.52 19.60 -4.32
CA LEU A 96 2.80 20.14 -3.86
C LEU A 96 3.40 21.09 -4.87
N ALA A 97 3.35 20.77 -6.15
CA ALA A 97 3.84 21.62 -7.23
C ALA A 97 3.08 22.97 -7.30
N GLU A 98 1.74 22.98 -7.07
CA GLU A 98 0.93 24.20 -6.96
C GLU A 98 1.41 25.14 -5.83
N LYS A 99 2.11 24.62 -4.82
CA LYS A 99 2.73 25.39 -3.72
C LYS A 99 4.20 25.72 -3.96
N GLY A 100 4.73 25.43 -5.15
CA GLY A 100 6.13 25.67 -5.49
C GLY A 100 7.10 24.75 -4.73
N ILE A 101 6.65 23.54 -4.37
CA ILE A 101 7.46 22.50 -3.73
C ILE A 101 7.97 21.57 -4.84
N ASP A 102 9.30 21.36 -4.87
CA ASP A 102 9.92 20.41 -5.79
C ASP A 102 9.45 18.99 -5.45
N SER A 103 8.80 18.37 -6.42
CA SER A 103 8.15 17.07 -6.24
C SER A 103 8.17 16.23 -7.51
N PHE A 104 8.24 14.92 -7.35
CA PHE A 104 8.23 13.96 -8.45
C PHE A 104 7.35 12.76 -8.14
N TYR A 105 6.93 12.05 -9.17
CA TYR A 105 6.11 10.86 -9.02
C TYR A 105 6.98 9.63 -8.74
N SER A 106 7.14 9.28 -7.46
CA SER A 106 7.96 8.13 -7.02
C SER A 106 7.22 6.79 -7.03
N LYS A 107 5.89 6.79 -7.02
CA LYS A 107 5.10 5.59 -6.68
C LYS A 107 5.28 5.19 -5.20
N CYS A 108 4.91 3.95 -4.82
CA CYS A 108 4.97 3.46 -3.44
C CYS A 108 6.05 2.39 -3.29
N LEU A 109 6.87 2.46 -2.25
CA LEU A 109 7.92 1.46 -1.98
C LEU A 109 7.40 0.03 -1.85
N THR A 110 6.11 -0.19 -1.64
CA THR A 110 5.54 -1.55 -1.57
C THR A 110 5.62 -2.31 -2.89
N ILE A 111 6.01 -1.67 -4.01
CA ILE A 111 6.31 -2.36 -5.27
C ILE A 111 7.77 -2.84 -5.38
N THR A 112 8.61 -2.61 -4.36
CA THR A 112 10.05 -2.97 -4.41
C THR A 112 10.39 -4.31 -3.77
N PHE A 113 9.42 -5.03 -3.18
CA PHE A 113 9.68 -6.34 -2.61
C PHE A 113 10.24 -7.32 -3.67
N PRO A 114 11.21 -8.16 -3.33
CA PRO A 114 11.82 -9.09 -4.27
C PRO A 114 10.78 -10.02 -4.89
N LYS A 115 10.89 -10.21 -6.21
CA LYS A 115 10.07 -11.19 -6.92
C LYS A 115 10.38 -12.59 -6.40
N ARG A 116 9.36 -13.44 -6.25
CA ARG A 116 9.56 -14.84 -5.89
C ARG A 116 10.37 -15.57 -6.96
N THR A 117 11.18 -16.51 -6.54
CA THR A 117 12.04 -17.30 -7.43
C THR A 117 11.40 -18.59 -7.91
N LYS A 118 10.34 -19.05 -7.22
CA LYS A 118 9.62 -20.28 -7.53
C LYS A 118 8.12 -20.07 -7.37
N GLU A 119 7.35 -20.68 -8.26
CA GLU A 119 5.91 -20.78 -8.14
C GLU A 119 5.55 -21.89 -7.15
N PRO A 120 4.55 -21.72 -6.27
CA PRO A 120 4.09 -22.78 -5.38
C PRO A 120 3.42 -23.90 -6.17
N VAL A 121 3.75 -25.17 -5.88
CA VAL A 121 3.20 -26.34 -6.58
C VAL A 121 1.68 -26.45 -6.38
N ASN A 122 1.18 -26.13 -5.17
CA ASN A 122 -0.24 -26.14 -4.81
C ASN A 122 -0.64 -24.77 -4.29
N GLY A 123 -0.50 -23.76 -5.15
CA GLY A 123 -0.73 -22.37 -4.78
C GLY A 123 -2.17 -22.12 -4.30
N LYS A 124 -2.29 -21.28 -3.27
CA LYS A 124 -3.55 -20.89 -2.65
C LYS A 124 -4.10 -19.61 -3.23
N VAL A 125 -5.43 -19.54 -3.32
CA VAL A 125 -6.13 -18.28 -3.57
C VAL A 125 -6.31 -17.57 -2.23
N PHE A 126 -5.90 -16.30 -2.16
CA PHE A 126 -6.14 -15.45 -1.00
C PHE A 126 -7.26 -14.45 -1.29
N ILE A 127 -8.27 -14.41 -0.45
CA ILE A 127 -9.36 -13.43 -0.48
C ILE A 127 -9.11 -12.46 0.66
N VAL A 128 -8.72 -11.22 0.34
CA VAL A 128 -8.24 -10.26 1.33
C VAL A 128 -9.16 -9.05 1.39
N ASP A 129 -9.90 -8.91 2.50
CA ASP A 129 -10.91 -7.86 2.71
C ASP A 129 -11.89 -7.72 1.52
N ALA A 130 -12.23 -8.84 0.89
CA ALA A 130 -13.09 -8.92 -0.30
C ALA A 130 -14.30 -9.86 -0.10
N ASP A 131 -14.69 -10.13 1.13
CA ASP A 131 -15.75 -11.09 1.48
C ASP A 131 -17.14 -10.70 0.95
N THR A 132 -17.35 -9.42 0.65
CA THR A 132 -18.60 -8.94 0.02
C THR A 132 -18.59 -9.00 -1.50
N ILE A 133 -17.49 -9.42 -2.11
CA ILE A 133 -17.38 -9.57 -3.57
C ILE A 133 -17.86 -10.95 -3.97
N PRO A 134 -18.82 -11.05 -4.92
CA PRO A 134 -19.22 -12.33 -5.49
C PRO A 134 -18.04 -12.95 -6.25
N ILE A 135 -17.52 -14.08 -5.73
CA ILE A 135 -16.38 -14.81 -6.28
C ILE A 135 -16.88 -16.16 -6.79
N PRO A 136 -16.40 -16.67 -7.96
CA PRO A 136 -16.74 -17.97 -8.50
C PRO A 136 -16.43 -19.10 -7.51
N GLN A 137 -17.25 -20.17 -7.53
CA GLN A 137 -17.07 -21.32 -6.64
C GLN A 137 -15.68 -21.95 -6.75
N SER A 138 -15.14 -22.05 -7.96
CA SER A 138 -13.81 -22.62 -8.21
C SER A 138 -12.66 -21.88 -7.54
N LEU A 139 -12.79 -20.57 -7.33
CA LEU A 139 -11.79 -19.74 -6.64
C LEU A 139 -12.11 -19.58 -5.15
N TYR A 140 -13.37 -19.70 -4.77
CA TYR A 140 -13.81 -19.58 -3.38
C TYR A 140 -13.49 -20.83 -2.57
N GLU A 141 -13.63 -22.02 -3.20
CA GLU A 141 -13.41 -23.31 -2.54
C GLU A 141 -11.91 -23.51 -2.26
N GLY A 142 -11.56 -23.69 -0.99
CA GLY A 142 -10.18 -23.82 -0.55
C GLY A 142 -9.38 -22.52 -0.47
N ALA A 143 -10.02 -21.38 -0.74
CA ALA A 143 -9.37 -20.07 -0.57
C ALA A 143 -9.09 -19.75 0.91
N ILE A 144 -8.03 -19.01 1.15
CA ILE A 144 -7.67 -18.50 2.47
C ILE A 144 -8.22 -17.07 2.59
N HIS A 145 -9.12 -16.88 3.56
CA HIS A 145 -9.67 -15.56 3.87
C HIS A 145 -8.79 -14.83 4.86
N VAL A 146 -8.41 -13.60 4.54
CA VAL A 146 -7.48 -12.79 5.33
C VAL A 146 -8.03 -11.37 5.45
N THR A 147 -7.80 -10.75 6.60
CA THR A 147 -8.01 -9.30 6.76
C THR A 147 -6.69 -8.59 7.02
N HIS A 148 -6.54 -7.39 6.45
CA HIS A 148 -5.48 -6.45 6.81
C HIS A 148 -5.92 -5.43 7.88
N SER A 149 -7.17 -5.52 8.32
CA SER A 149 -7.63 -4.74 9.47
C SER A 149 -7.13 -5.41 10.75
N VAL A 150 -6.28 -4.72 11.49
CA VAL A 150 -5.74 -5.18 12.77
C VAL A 150 -6.30 -4.24 13.84
N GLU A 151 -6.78 -4.81 14.92
CA GLU A 151 -7.29 -4.03 16.06
C GLU A 151 -6.19 -3.14 16.66
N ASP A 152 -6.55 -1.98 17.14
CA ASP A 152 -5.62 -1.01 17.73
C ASP A 152 -4.96 -1.50 19.04
N LEU A 153 -5.53 -2.56 19.65
CA LEU A 153 -4.99 -3.23 20.82
C LEU A 153 -3.60 -3.87 20.59
N PHE A 154 -3.24 -4.16 19.33
CA PHE A 154 -1.93 -4.75 19.03
C PHE A 154 -0.86 -3.66 18.90
N GLY A 155 0.23 -3.82 19.63
CA GLY A 155 1.41 -2.99 19.50
C GLY A 155 2.07 -3.08 18.11
N ASP A 156 2.90 -2.10 17.78
CA ASP A 156 3.52 -1.96 16.45
C ASP A 156 4.43 -3.13 16.07
N GLU A 157 5.06 -3.78 17.03
CA GLU A 157 5.88 -4.97 16.79
C GLU A 157 5.05 -6.16 16.29
N VAL A 158 3.87 -6.39 16.91
CA VAL A 158 2.93 -7.43 16.49
C VAL A 158 2.38 -7.12 15.11
N LYS A 159 1.99 -5.86 14.85
CA LYS A 159 1.52 -5.40 13.54
C LYS A 159 2.59 -5.60 12.46
N ALA A 160 3.86 -5.32 12.77
CA ALA A 160 4.98 -5.52 11.86
C ALA A 160 5.24 -7.02 11.58
N ALA A 161 5.22 -7.86 12.61
CA ALA A 161 5.40 -9.31 12.49
C ALA A 161 4.28 -9.93 11.64
N LEU A 162 3.02 -9.54 11.88
CA LEU A 162 1.87 -9.98 11.08
C LEU A 162 2.00 -9.54 9.61
N ALA A 163 2.40 -8.31 9.36
CA ALA A 163 2.60 -7.81 8.01
C ALA A 163 3.71 -8.58 7.27
N LYS A 164 4.81 -8.90 7.95
CA LYS A 164 5.90 -9.73 7.40
C LYS A 164 5.40 -11.14 7.09
N LYS A 165 4.69 -11.76 8.02
CA LYS A 165 4.13 -13.11 7.84
C LYS A 165 3.13 -13.18 6.68
N LEU A 166 2.28 -12.18 6.52
CA LEU A 166 1.35 -12.10 5.40
C LEU A 166 2.09 -11.98 4.06
N LEU A 167 3.13 -11.14 4.01
CA LEU A 167 3.94 -11.01 2.79
C LEU A 167 4.61 -12.33 2.40
N GLU A 168 5.16 -13.06 3.39
CA GLU A 168 5.74 -14.39 3.19
C GLU A 168 4.69 -15.38 2.69
N LEU A 169 3.51 -15.43 3.29
CA LEU A 169 2.42 -16.31 2.86
C LEU A 169 2.00 -16.03 1.40
N TYR A 170 1.84 -14.76 1.03
CA TYR A 170 1.51 -14.39 -0.34
C TYR A 170 2.61 -14.82 -1.32
N ARG A 171 3.86 -14.55 -0.97
CA ARG A 171 5.01 -14.89 -1.82
C ARG A 171 5.17 -16.40 -2.00
N ASP A 172 5.08 -17.16 -0.89
CA ASP A 172 5.51 -18.55 -0.86
C ASP A 172 4.36 -19.54 -1.14
N GLU A 173 3.11 -19.15 -0.83
CA GLU A 173 1.94 -20.01 -0.97
C GLU A 173 0.88 -19.47 -1.96
N GLY A 174 0.99 -18.22 -2.41
CA GLY A 174 -0.04 -17.60 -3.24
C GLY A 174 0.01 -18.04 -4.71
N SER A 175 -1.15 -18.36 -5.29
CA SER A 175 -1.37 -18.47 -6.72
C SER A 175 -2.15 -17.30 -7.29
N LEU A 176 -3.03 -16.70 -6.47
CA LEU A 176 -3.87 -15.56 -6.84
C LEU A 176 -4.26 -14.79 -5.57
N VAL A 177 -4.33 -13.47 -5.67
CA VAL A 177 -4.93 -12.62 -4.64
C VAL A 177 -6.14 -11.87 -5.18
N ILE A 178 -7.25 -11.89 -4.45
CA ILE A 178 -8.46 -11.12 -4.72
C ILE A 178 -8.61 -10.12 -3.58
N THR A 179 -8.59 -8.82 -3.87
CA THR A 179 -8.55 -7.81 -2.80
C THR A 179 -9.21 -6.49 -3.17
N THR A 180 -9.61 -5.73 -2.13
CA THR A 180 -10.01 -4.33 -2.24
C THR A 180 -8.94 -3.39 -1.66
N ARG A 181 -7.81 -3.93 -1.15
CA ARG A 181 -6.78 -3.18 -0.45
C ARG A 181 -5.58 -2.88 -1.35
N LEU A 182 -5.28 -1.59 -1.55
CA LEU A 182 -4.12 -1.13 -2.30
C LEU A 182 -2.80 -1.74 -1.77
N HIS A 183 -2.59 -1.68 -0.44
CA HIS A 183 -1.37 -2.20 0.20
C HIS A 183 -1.41 -3.72 0.47
N CYS A 184 -2.35 -4.42 -0.15
CA CYS A 184 -2.29 -5.85 -0.42
C CYS A 184 -1.92 -6.09 -1.90
N ALA A 185 -2.57 -5.39 -2.82
CA ALA A 185 -2.34 -5.53 -4.25
C ALA A 185 -0.88 -5.22 -4.65
N LEU A 186 -0.34 -4.07 -4.22
CA LEU A 186 1.00 -3.64 -4.61
C LEU A 186 2.12 -4.62 -4.20
N PRO A 187 2.23 -5.06 -2.93
CA PRO A 187 3.24 -6.06 -2.56
C PRO A 187 3.02 -7.40 -3.27
N CYS A 188 1.78 -7.84 -3.50
CA CYS A 188 1.51 -9.06 -4.26
C CYS A 188 1.98 -8.97 -5.72
N ILE A 189 1.71 -7.85 -6.40
CA ILE A 189 2.24 -7.58 -7.73
C ILE A 189 3.78 -7.58 -7.70
N SER A 190 4.36 -6.95 -6.69
CA SER A 190 5.81 -6.86 -6.54
C SER A 190 6.49 -8.22 -6.43
N VAL A 191 5.90 -9.15 -5.69
CA VAL A 191 6.43 -10.52 -5.58
C VAL A 191 6.08 -11.41 -6.78
N GLY A 192 5.38 -10.89 -7.77
CA GLY A 192 5.01 -11.60 -9.00
C GLY A 192 3.76 -12.46 -8.87
N LEU A 193 2.85 -12.11 -7.97
CA LEU A 193 1.58 -12.80 -7.78
C LEU A 193 0.48 -12.15 -8.62
N PRO A 194 -0.34 -12.93 -9.35
CA PRO A 194 -1.55 -12.41 -10.00
C PRO A 194 -2.49 -11.75 -9.00
N VAL A 195 -3.10 -10.63 -9.38
CA VAL A 195 -4.01 -9.86 -8.51
C VAL A 195 -5.29 -9.50 -9.23
N ILE A 196 -6.44 -9.77 -8.61
CA ILE A 196 -7.74 -9.24 -8.99
C ILE A 196 -8.09 -8.15 -7.99
N PHE A 197 -8.09 -6.91 -8.46
CA PHE A 197 -8.37 -5.75 -7.61
C PHE A 197 -9.78 -5.21 -7.86
N PHE A 198 -10.51 -4.94 -6.77
CA PHE A 198 -11.81 -4.28 -6.80
C PHE A 198 -11.73 -2.92 -6.12
N GLY A 199 -12.21 -1.89 -6.79
CA GLY A 199 -12.20 -0.54 -6.26
C GLY A 199 -13.00 0.46 -7.08
N ASP A 200 -13.01 1.71 -6.60
CA ASP A 200 -13.57 2.83 -7.35
C ASP A 200 -12.46 3.48 -8.18
N SER A 201 -12.60 3.42 -9.50
CA SER A 201 -11.61 3.99 -10.41
C SER A 201 -11.46 5.51 -10.32
N SER A 202 -12.37 6.22 -9.64
CA SER A 202 -12.25 7.66 -9.35
C SER A 202 -11.39 7.97 -8.14
N ASP A 203 -11.07 6.98 -7.30
CA ASP A 203 -10.21 7.16 -6.13
C ASP A 203 -8.75 7.40 -6.56
N SER A 204 -8.22 8.58 -6.26
CA SER A 204 -6.84 8.96 -6.60
C SER A 204 -5.79 8.03 -5.98
N ARG A 205 -6.10 7.39 -4.84
CA ARG A 205 -5.19 6.47 -4.16
C ARG A 205 -4.84 5.25 -4.99
N ILE A 206 -5.74 4.82 -5.87
CA ILE A 206 -5.54 3.64 -6.72
C ILE A 206 -5.03 3.98 -8.12
N SER A 207 -4.77 5.26 -8.42
CA SER A 207 -4.19 5.69 -9.71
C SER A 207 -2.89 4.94 -10.02
N LEU A 208 -2.08 4.66 -9.00
CA LEU A 208 -0.86 3.87 -9.14
C LEU A 208 -1.10 2.48 -9.75
N LEU A 209 -2.19 1.80 -9.41
CA LEU A 209 -2.53 0.50 -10.01
C LEU A 209 -2.80 0.63 -11.51
N LYS A 210 -3.45 1.72 -11.95
CA LYS A 210 -3.66 2.00 -13.37
C LYS A 210 -2.33 2.22 -14.10
N ASP A 211 -1.42 2.98 -13.49
CA ASP A 211 -0.08 3.24 -14.04
C ASP A 211 0.77 1.95 -14.13
N LEU A 212 0.44 0.93 -13.35
CA LEU A 212 1.02 -0.42 -13.43
C LEU A 212 0.22 -1.36 -14.34
N ASN A 213 -0.74 -0.85 -15.12
CA ASN A 213 -1.62 -1.63 -16.00
C ASN A 213 -2.47 -2.70 -15.26
N VAL A 214 -2.77 -2.48 -13.98
CA VAL A 214 -3.67 -3.34 -13.22
C VAL A 214 -5.11 -3.03 -13.61
N GLN A 215 -5.87 -4.05 -13.98
CA GLN A 215 -7.31 -3.89 -14.20
C GLN A 215 -8.01 -3.57 -12.87
N ILE A 216 -8.63 -2.39 -12.83
CA ILE A 216 -9.48 -2.00 -11.70
C ILE A 216 -10.89 -2.50 -11.96
N ASN A 217 -11.29 -3.56 -11.29
CA ASN A 217 -12.65 -4.08 -11.40
C ASN A 217 -13.60 -3.22 -10.58
N ARG A 218 -14.71 -2.85 -11.21
CA ARG A 218 -15.76 -2.08 -10.53
C ARG A 218 -16.37 -2.90 -9.40
N MET A 219 -16.60 -2.24 -8.26
CA MET A 219 -17.33 -2.85 -7.15
C MET A 219 -18.74 -3.25 -7.59
N PRO A 220 -19.20 -4.46 -7.26
CA PRO A 220 -20.57 -4.86 -7.53
C PRO A 220 -21.57 -3.91 -6.86
N ASN A 221 -22.75 -3.77 -7.44
CA ASN A 221 -23.78 -2.92 -6.85
C ASN A 221 -24.20 -3.45 -5.45
N LYS A 222 -24.74 -2.54 -4.63
CA LYS A 222 -25.09 -2.86 -3.22
C LYS A 222 -26.08 -4.02 -3.06
N TYR A 223 -26.99 -4.20 -4.02
CA TYR A 223 -27.98 -5.28 -3.98
C TYR A 223 -27.32 -6.64 -4.21
N LEU A 224 -26.48 -6.75 -5.23
CA LEU A 224 -25.74 -7.98 -5.51
C LEU A 224 -24.83 -8.37 -4.32
N ARG A 225 -24.13 -7.40 -3.74
CA ARG A 225 -23.31 -7.62 -2.53
C ARG A 225 -24.17 -8.07 -1.34
N GLY A 226 -25.35 -7.47 -1.15
CA GLY A 226 -26.28 -7.85 -0.09
C GLY A 226 -26.81 -9.28 -0.27
N ILE A 227 -27.21 -9.67 -1.48
CA ILE A 227 -27.63 -11.05 -1.78
C ILE A 227 -26.48 -12.02 -1.54
N TYR A 228 -25.30 -11.70 -2.03
CA TYR A 228 -24.10 -12.54 -1.86
C TYR A 228 -23.78 -12.76 -0.39
N ARG A 229 -23.78 -11.69 0.39
CA ARG A 229 -23.60 -11.75 1.85
C ARG A 229 -24.65 -12.64 2.51
N PHE A 230 -25.92 -12.45 2.19
CA PHE A 230 -27.01 -13.24 2.77
C PHE A 230 -26.87 -14.74 2.47
N VAL A 231 -26.49 -15.13 1.24
CA VAL A 231 -26.36 -16.55 0.88
C VAL A 231 -25.06 -17.19 1.36
N ASN A 232 -24.02 -16.42 1.70
CA ASN A 232 -22.74 -16.95 2.14
C ASN A 232 -22.53 -16.90 3.66
N GLU A 233 -22.98 -15.86 4.34
CA GLU A 233 -22.74 -15.67 5.78
C GLU A 233 -23.74 -16.42 6.66
N VAL A 234 -24.95 -16.70 6.14
CA VAL A 234 -25.95 -17.44 6.90
C VAL A 234 -25.72 -18.95 6.78
N PRO A 235 -25.36 -19.67 7.86
CA PRO A 235 -25.00 -21.10 7.81
C PRO A 235 -26.04 -21.99 7.13
N ARG A 236 -27.33 -21.74 7.38
CA ARG A 236 -28.44 -22.49 6.76
C ARG A 236 -28.52 -22.33 5.24
N ASN A 237 -27.89 -21.29 4.68
CA ASN A 237 -27.93 -20.99 3.24
C ASN A 237 -26.68 -21.52 2.51
N ARG A 238 -25.88 -22.38 3.11
CA ARG A 238 -24.61 -22.86 2.55
C ARG A 238 -24.73 -23.44 1.14
N GLU A 239 -25.74 -24.24 0.89
CA GLU A 239 -25.99 -24.83 -0.44
C GLU A 239 -26.46 -23.76 -1.45
N TRP A 240 -27.26 -22.79 -1.01
CA TRP A 240 -27.63 -21.64 -1.83
C TRP A 240 -26.41 -20.80 -2.21
N GLY A 241 -25.50 -20.59 -1.29
CA GLY A 241 -24.22 -19.89 -1.55
C GLY A 241 -23.39 -20.58 -2.62
N LYS A 242 -23.26 -21.91 -2.57
CA LYS A 242 -22.57 -22.69 -3.61
C LYS A 242 -23.26 -22.56 -4.97
N ARG A 243 -24.59 -22.69 -5.02
CA ARG A 243 -25.36 -22.52 -6.25
C ARG A 243 -25.21 -21.12 -6.82
N PHE A 244 -25.30 -20.10 -5.98
CA PHE A 244 -25.13 -18.71 -6.37
C PHE A 244 -23.74 -18.49 -7.01
N ARG A 245 -22.68 -18.98 -6.39
CA ARG A 245 -21.31 -18.87 -6.93
C ARG A 245 -21.12 -19.63 -8.24
N LYS A 246 -21.77 -20.77 -8.40
CA LYS A 246 -21.69 -21.57 -9.65
C LYS A 246 -22.46 -20.97 -10.81
N VAL A 247 -23.64 -20.43 -10.56
CA VAL A 247 -24.59 -20.03 -11.61
C VAL A 247 -24.65 -18.52 -11.78
N CYS A 248 -24.84 -17.77 -10.68
CA CYS A 248 -25.09 -16.35 -10.77
C CYS A 248 -23.81 -15.53 -10.94
N VAL A 249 -22.73 -15.90 -10.23
CA VAL A 249 -21.48 -15.12 -10.29
C VAL A 249 -20.89 -15.07 -11.71
N PRO A 250 -20.78 -16.16 -12.48
CA PRO A 250 -20.29 -16.08 -13.87
C PRO A 250 -21.09 -15.14 -14.76
N VAL A 251 -22.38 -15.00 -14.51
CA VAL A 251 -23.27 -14.11 -15.27
C VAL A 251 -23.13 -12.66 -14.83
N PHE A 252 -23.26 -12.39 -13.52
CA PHE A 252 -23.25 -11.03 -12.99
C PHE A 252 -21.86 -10.38 -12.95
N MET A 253 -20.80 -11.20 -12.86
CA MET A 253 -19.41 -10.76 -12.75
C MET A 253 -18.60 -11.10 -14.02
N ARG A 254 -19.26 -11.23 -15.17
CA ARG A 254 -18.64 -11.57 -16.46
C ARG A 254 -17.59 -10.57 -16.96
N TYR A 255 -17.55 -9.38 -16.38
CA TYR A 255 -16.60 -8.32 -16.70
C TYR A 255 -15.25 -8.48 -15.98
N VAL A 256 -15.14 -9.45 -15.08
CA VAL A 256 -13.91 -9.71 -14.31
C VAL A 256 -13.12 -10.82 -15.00
N ASP A 257 -11.86 -10.56 -15.26
CA ASP A 257 -10.90 -11.63 -15.59
C ASP A 257 -10.55 -12.37 -14.30
N TRP A 258 -11.05 -13.60 -14.18
CA TRP A 258 -10.83 -14.45 -13.01
C TRP A 258 -9.54 -15.29 -13.10
N ASN A 259 -8.78 -15.16 -14.18
CA ASN A 259 -7.49 -15.84 -14.36
C ASN A 259 -6.43 -14.89 -14.92
N PRO A 260 -6.15 -13.77 -14.23
CA PRO A 260 -5.18 -12.80 -14.71
C PRO A 260 -3.75 -13.37 -14.69
N SER A 261 -2.94 -12.91 -15.61
CA SER A 261 -1.49 -13.16 -15.56
C SER A 261 -0.79 -12.22 -14.58
N PRO A 262 0.36 -12.63 -14.01
CA PRO A 262 1.22 -11.71 -13.26
C PRO A 262 1.63 -10.50 -14.09
N ILE A 263 1.66 -9.34 -13.48
CA ILE A 263 2.07 -8.09 -14.14
C ILE A 263 3.58 -7.93 -13.99
N ASP A 264 4.28 -7.66 -15.08
CA ASP A 264 5.69 -7.32 -15.03
C ASP A 264 5.86 -5.82 -14.72
N ILE A 265 6.51 -5.54 -13.59
CA ILE A 265 6.82 -4.20 -13.12
C ILE A 265 8.33 -4.01 -12.88
N LYS A 266 9.15 -4.78 -13.60
CA LYS A 266 10.60 -4.79 -13.38
C LYS A 266 11.22 -3.40 -13.53
N GLN A 267 10.88 -2.70 -14.59
CA GLN A 267 11.42 -1.37 -14.87
C GLN A 267 11.02 -0.35 -13.80
N GLU A 268 9.74 -0.32 -13.42
CA GLU A 268 9.22 0.58 -12.39
C GLU A 268 9.87 0.32 -11.03
N LYS A 269 10.08 -0.96 -10.72
CA LYS A 269 10.75 -1.39 -9.49
C LYS A 269 12.20 -0.96 -9.45
N GLU A 270 12.98 -1.24 -10.50
CA GLU A 270 14.39 -0.88 -10.60
C GLU A 270 14.56 0.63 -10.50
N HIS A 271 13.80 1.39 -11.27
CA HIS A 271 13.83 2.86 -11.22
C HIS A 271 13.52 3.41 -9.81
N LEU A 272 12.51 2.88 -9.14
CA LEU A 272 12.16 3.32 -7.78
C LEU A 272 13.25 2.95 -6.76
N ILE A 273 13.87 1.77 -6.90
CA ILE A 273 14.97 1.34 -6.03
C ILE A 273 16.15 2.31 -6.16
N ASP A 274 16.57 2.61 -7.38
CA ASP A 274 17.71 3.48 -7.64
C ASP A 274 17.42 4.91 -7.16
N ALA A 275 16.29 5.50 -7.52
CA ALA A 275 15.88 6.81 -7.03
C ALA A 275 15.83 6.89 -5.49
N THR A 276 15.38 5.83 -4.82
CA THR A 276 15.33 5.79 -3.36
C THR A 276 16.72 5.78 -2.75
N ARG A 277 17.63 4.98 -3.31
CA ARG A 277 19.04 4.91 -2.86
C ARG A 277 19.77 6.25 -3.04
N ASP A 278 19.56 6.89 -4.18
CA ASP A 278 20.15 8.19 -4.48
C ASP A 278 19.68 9.27 -3.49
N LEU A 279 18.38 9.31 -3.21
CA LEU A 279 17.82 10.24 -2.20
C LEU A 279 18.38 9.99 -0.81
N ILE A 280 18.54 8.74 -0.39
CA ILE A 280 19.15 8.40 0.91
C ILE A 280 20.60 8.86 0.94
N ALA A 281 21.39 8.58 -0.10
CA ALA A 281 22.79 8.97 -0.18
C ALA A 281 22.96 10.49 -0.10
N GLN A 282 22.12 11.26 -0.82
CA GLN A 282 22.11 12.72 -0.76
C GLN A 282 21.84 13.24 0.67
N LYS A 283 20.85 12.65 1.38
CA LYS A 283 20.51 13.08 2.75
C LYS A 283 21.60 12.73 3.75
N ILE A 284 22.30 11.61 3.59
CA ILE A 284 23.46 11.24 4.41
C ILE A 284 24.59 12.28 4.23
N SER A 285 24.97 12.56 2.98
CA SER A 285 26.03 13.52 2.68
C SER A 285 25.73 14.92 3.25
N LEU A 286 24.48 15.39 3.11
CA LEU A 286 24.06 16.66 3.68
C LEU A 286 24.13 16.67 5.22
N SER A 287 23.77 15.55 5.86
CA SER A 287 23.81 15.45 7.33
C SER A 287 25.24 15.42 7.89
N GLU A 288 26.21 14.91 7.13
CA GLU A 288 27.63 14.89 7.50
C GLU A 288 28.29 16.26 7.32
N SER A 289 27.94 16.98 6.24
CA SER A 289 28.47 18.34 5.98
C SER A 289 28.02 19.39 7.00
N ILE A 290 26.93 19.17 7.74
CA ILE A 290 26.45 20.05 8.81
C ILE A 290 27.22 19.79 10.15
N LYS A 291 27.89 18.65 10.27
CA LYS A 291 28.68 18.29 11.47
C LYS A 291 30.16 18.71 11.39
N SER A 292 30.64 19.05 10.18
CA SER A 292 31.98 19.59 9.92
C SER A 292 31.98 21.13 9.97
#